data_5079b60270e2fc4812f123bd23cd0dda
#
_entry.id   5079b60270e2fc4812f123bd23cd0dda
#
_cell.length_a   1.000
_cell.length_b   1.000
_cell.length_c   1.000
_cell.angle_alpha   90.00
_cell.angle_beta   90.00
_cell.angle_gamma   90.00
#
_symmetry.space_group_name_H-M   'P 1'
#
loop_
_entity.id
_entity.type
_entity.pdbx_description
1 polymer ?
#
loop_
_entity_poly.entity_id
_entity_poly.type
_entity_poly.pdbx_seq_one_letter_code
_entity_poly.pdbx_strand_id
1 'polypeptide(L)'
;MEGEVAEYRLFMVGTGKIKSGKFVEATKWWKQKGLPDIRSRPWVKSLKCYAGQFGLAGEYDIEIWEEIENYAAMDAIDKWIEEDPKRAEKNRELWKEGNELFEWGPTRLMGDWPESSLLPD
;
A
#
# COMPACT_ATOMS: atom_id res chain seq x y z
N MET A 1 0.64 23.53 -21.16
CA MET A 1 -0.28 24.66 -20.95
C MET A 1 0.26 25.56 -19.87
N GLU A 2 0.17 26.82 -20.09
CA GLU A 2 0.64 27.79 -19.13
C GLU A 2 -0.16 27.75 -17.85
N GLY A 3 0.52 27.87 -16.75
CA GLY A 3 -0.10 27.83 -15.45
C GLY A 3 -0.37 26.44 -14.91
N GLU A 4 -0.20 25.42 -15.70
CA GLU A 4 -0.27 24.08 -15.19
C GLU A 4 1.04 23.73 -14.51
N VAL A 5 0.93 23.49 -13.23
CA VAL A 5 2.03 22.93 -12.46
C VAL A 5 1.90 21.42 -12.60
N ALA A 6 2.99 20.77 -12.98
CA ALA A 6 3.00 19.32 -12.99
C ALA A 6 2.65 18.84 -11.60
N GLU A 7 1.57 18.09 -11.50
CA GLU A 7 1.14 17.52 -10.25
C GLU A 7 1.99 16.28 -9.97
N TYR A 8 2.79 16.36 -8.93
CA TYR A 8 3.61 15.22 -8.52
C TYR A 8 2.77 14.24 -7.74
N ARG A 9 2.78 13.02 -8.20
CA ARG A 9 2.10 11.94 -7.51
C ARG A 9 2.98 11.42 -6.39
N LEU A 10 2.35 11.09 -5.29
CA LEU A 10 3.04 10.60 -4.10
C LEU A 10 2.41 9.28 -3.68
N PHE A 11 3.24 8.30 -3.41
CA PHE A 11 2.80 6.96 -3.07
C PHE A 11 3.45 6.44 -1.81
N MET A 12 2.68 5.79 -0.97
CA MET A 12 3.21 4.89 0.04
C MET A 12 3.28 3.51 -0.59
N VAL A 13 4.49 2.96 -0.66
CA VAL A 13 4.71 1.65 -1.27
C VAL A 13 5.03 0.63 -0.19
N GLY A 14 4.07 -0.20 0.11
CA GLY A 14 4.27 -1.34 0.99
C GLY A 14 4.84 -2.50 0.21
N THR A 15 5.82 -3.17 0.78
CA THR A 15 6.43 -4.36 0.18
C THR A 15 6.22 -5.56 1.07
N GLY A 16 6.20 -6.72 0.47
CA GLY A 16 6.07 -7.95 1.23
C GLY A 16 6.21 -9.17 0.33
N LYS A 17 6.08 -10.31 0.92
CA LYS A 17 6.01 -11.57 0.18
C LYS A 17 5.04 -12.52 0.87
N ILE A 18 4.45 -13.37 0.06
CA ILE A 18 3.56 -14.41 0.57
C ILE A 18 4.43 -15.50 1.18
N LYS A 19 4.11 -15.90 2.40
CA LYS A 19 4.84 -16.96 3.09
C LYS A 19 4.73 -18.27 2.34
N SER A 20 5.79 -19.05 2.39
CA SER A 20 5.86 -20.36 1.73
C SER A 20 4.69 -21.24 2.13
N GLY A 21 4.05 -21.85 1.12
CA GLY A 21 2.90 -22.72 1.36
C GLY A 21 1.58 -22.01 1.66
N LYS A 22 1.56 -20.69 1.66
CA LYS A 22 0.38 -19.91 2.04
C LYS A 22 -0.29 -19.17 0.88
N PHE A 23 0.09 -19.47 -0.35
CA PHE A 23 -0.38 -18.74 -1.52
C PHE A 23 -1.92 -18.66 -1.63
N VAL A 24 -2.59 -19.78 -1.51
CA VAL A 24 -4.05 -19.83 -1.65
C VAL A 24 -4.74 -19.05 -0.53
N GLU A 25 -4.31 -19.27 0.71
CA GLU A 25 -4.85 -18.59 1.88
C GLU A 25 -4.60 -17.10 1.84
N ALA A 26 -3.38 -16.71 1.47
CA ALA A 26 -2.98 -15.31 1.38
C ALA A 26 -3.78 -14.56 0.31
N THR A 27 -3.94 -15.14 -0.86
CA THR A 27 -4.70 -14.52 -1.96
C THR A 27 -6.16 -14.33 -1.56
N LYS A 28 -6.74 -15.33 -0.92
CA LYS A 28 -8.12 -15.27 -0.45
C LYS A 28 -8.29 -14.18 0.61
N TRP A 29 -7.41 -14.16 1.61
CA TRP A 29 -7.45 -13.15 2.67
C TRP A 29 -7.30 -11.75 2.10
N TRP A 30 -6.35 -11.56 1.19
CA TRP A 30 -6.12 -10.27 0.54
C TRP A 30 -7.37 -9.77 -0.17
N LYS A 31 -7.97 -10.62 -0.99
CA LYS A 31 -9.15 -10.27 -1.76
C LYS A 31 -10.35 -9.94 -0.86
N GLN A 32 -10.54 -10.72 0.19
CA GLN A 32 -11.72 -10.61 1.05
C GLN A 32 -11.58 -9.59 2.17
N LYS A 33 -10.36 -9.36 2.67
CA LYS A 33 -10.14 -8.56 3.88
C LYS A 33 -9.11 -7.45 3.69
N GLY A 34 -7.92 -7.77 3.23
CA GLY A 34 -6.82 -6.80 3.16
C GLY A 34 -7.09 -5.68 2.17
N LEU A 35 -7.43 -6.03 0.95
CA LEU A 35 -7.69 -5.05 -0.11
C LEU A 35 -8.89 -4.14 0.19
N PRO A 36 -10.05 -4.68 0.62
CA PRO A 36 -11.16 -3.82 1.00
C PRO A 36 -10.82 -2.86 2.14
N ASP A 37 -10.04 -3.33 3.12
CA ASP A 37 -9.63 -2.47 4.23
C ASP A 37 -8.83 -1.28 3.75
N ILE A 38 -7.82 -1.51 2.92
CA ILE A 38 -6.99 -0.43 2.39
C ILE A 38 -7.81 0.53 1.54
N ARG A 39 -8.69 0.01 0.71
CA ARG A 39 -9.57 0.84 -0.13
C ARG A 39 -10.53 1.72 0.67
N SER A 40 -10.85 1.32 1.89
CA SER A 40 -11.74 2.08 2.75
C SER A 40 -11.08 3.26 3.45
N ARG A 41 -9.77 3.35 3.41
CA ARG A 41 -9.01 4.39 4.11
C ARG A 41 -9.16 5.73 3.41
N PRO A 42 -9.53 6.79 4.14
CA PRO A 42 -9.87 8.08 3.52
C PRO A 42 -8.70 8.80 2.84
N TRP A 43 -7.45 8.48 3.20
CA TRP A 43 -6.28 9.13 2.61
C TRP A 43 -5.80 8.47 1.30
N VAL A 44 -6.37 7.34 0.93
CA VAL A 44 -5.96 6.60 -0.27
C VAL A 44 -6.71 7.13 -1.48
N LYS A 45 -6.00 7.80 -2.39
CA LYS A 45 -6.57 8.32 -3.65
C LYS A 45 -6.72 7.23 -4.69
N SER A 46 -5.72 6.40 -4.82
CA SER A 46 -5.74 5.25 -5.73
C SER A 46 -4.91 4.12 -5.14
N LEU A 47 -5.16 2.93 -5.61
CA LEU A 47 -4.49 1.75 -5.11
C LEU A 47 -4.15 0.84 -6.28
N LYS A 48 -2.88 0.45 -6.34
CA LYS A 48 -2.43 -0.59 -7.26
C LYS A 48 -1.58 -1.59 -6.51
N CYS A 49 -1.75 -2.84 -6.88
CA CYS A 49 -1.00 -3.93 -6.29
C CYS A 49 -0.28 -4.69 -7.39
N TYR A 50 0.97 -4.98 -7.15
CA TYR A 50 1.82 -5.69 -8.09
C TYR A 50 2.36 -6.95 -7.44
N ALA A 51 2.52 -7.98 -8.24
CA ALA A 51 3.16 -9.21 -7.80
C ALA A 51 4.30 -9.54 -8.76
N GLY A 52 5.41 -9.99 -8.23
CA GLY A 52 6.52 -10.44 -9.05
C GLY A 52 6.10 -11.64 -9.90
N GLN A 53 6.35 -11.57 -11.20
CA GLN A 53 5.98 -12.64 -12.12
C GLN A 53 7.08 -13.66 -12.31
N PHE A 54 8.32 -13.31 -11.96
CA PHE A 54 9.47 -14.18 -12.07
C PHE A 54 10.19 -14.21 -10.72
N GLY A 55 9.70 -15.07 -9.83
CA GLY A 55 10.32 -15.27 -8.54
C GLY A 55 11.39 -16.33 -8.62
N LEU A 56 12.61 -16.00 -8.28
CA LEU A 56 13.72 -16.96 -8.27
C LEU A 56 13.66 -17.89 -7.07
N ALA A 57 12.98 -17.48 -6.00
CA ALA A 57 12.92 -18.24 -4.76
C ALA A 57 11.62 -19.02 -4.57
N GLY A 58 10.73 -18.99 -5.55
CA GLY A 58 9.42 -19.63 -5.43
C GLY A 58 8.46 -18.91 -4.50
N GLU A 59 8.82 -17.72 -4.06
CA GLU A 59 7.99 -16.86 -3.22
C GLU A 59 7.50 -15.68 -4.05
N TYR A 60 6.27 -15.25 -3.77
CA TYR A 60 5.69 -14.13 -4.47
C TYR A 60 6.02 -12.83 -3.74
N ASP A 61 6.81 -11.99 -4.38
CA ASP A 61 7.03 -10.62 -3.93
C ASP A 61 5.84 -9.79 -4.36
N ILE A 62 5.34 -8.98 -3.45
CA ILE A 62 4.21 -8.10 -3.71
C ILE A 62 4.56 -6.67 -3.36
N GLU A 63 3.93 -5.74 -4.06
CA GLU A 63 4.00 -4.32 -3.77
C GLU A 63 2.60 -3.74 -3.75
N ILE A 64 2.35 -2.87 -2.79
CA ILE A 64 1.07 -2.19 -2.62
C ILE A 64 1.34 -0.70 -2.73
N TRP A 65 0.82 -0.10 -3.79
CA TRP A 65 1.03 1.31 -4.10
C TRP A 65 -0.23 2.10 -3.73
N GLU A 66 -0.18 2.79 -2.59
CA GLU A 66 -1.25 3.66 -2.13
C GLU A 66 -0.91 5.09 -2.52
N GLU A 67 -1.66 5.66 -3.45
CA GLU A 67 -1.49 7.06 -3.80
C GLU A 67 -2.11 7.94 -2.73
N ILE A 68 -1.36 8.93 -2.26
CA ILE A 68 -1.82 9.90 -1.29
C ILE A 68 -1.74 11.31 -1.87
N GLU A 69 -2.55 12.22 -1.35
CA GLU A 69 -2.64 13.59 -1.87
C GLU A 69 -1.34 14.35 -1.69
N ASN A 70 -0.80 14.30 -0.48
CA ASN A 70 0.41 15.01 -0.10
C ASN A 70 0.94 14.44 1.23
N TYR A 71 2.01 15.00 1.73
CA TYR A 71 2.58 14.57 3.01
C TYR A 71 1.64 14.71 4.21
N ALA A 72 0.70 15.63 4.13
CA ALA A 72 -0.29 15.81 5.20
C ALA A 72 -1.19 14.60 5.38
N ALA A 73 -1.27 13.72 4.39
CA ALA A 73 -1.99 12.46 4.53
C ALA A 73 -1.41 11.58 5.64
N MET A 74 -0.13 11.74 5.94
CA MET A 74 0.52 11.01 7.04
C MET A 74 -0.12 11.39 8.38
N ASP A 75 -0.46 12.66 8.56
CA ASP A 75 -1.18 13.12 9.77
C ASP A 75 -2.60 12.56 9.81
N ALA A 76 -3.22 12.40 8.66
CA ALA A 76 -4.56 11.82 8.58
C ALA A 76 -4.58 10.36 9.07
N ILE A 77 -3.49 9.63 8.86
CA ILE A 77 -3.36 8.26 9.36
C ILE A 77 -3.38 8.26 10.88
N ASP A 78 -2.59 9.13 11.50
CA ASP A 78 -2.51 9.24 12.95
C ASP A 78 -3.87 9.63 13.55
N LYS A 79 -4.53 10.60 12.95
CA LYS A 79 -5.87 11.02 13.36
C LYS A 79 -6.89 9.90 13.26
N TRP A 80 -6.84 9.15 12.18
CA TRP A 80 -7.74 8.03 11.96
C TRP A 80 -7.61 6.98 13.05
N ILE A 81 -6.39 6.72 13.49
CA ILE A 81 -6.10 5.79 14.59
C ILE A 81 -6.62 6.35 15.91
N GLU A 82 -6.39 7.63 16.19
CA GLU A 82 -6.76 8.27 17.44
C GLU A 82 -8.26 8.52 17.60
N GLU A 83 -8.95 8.83 16.50
CA GLU A 83 -10.38 9.20 16.53
C GLU A 83 -11.30 8.05 16.95
N ASP A 84 -10.93 6.83 16.63
CA ASP A 84 -11.77 5.68 16.91
C ASP A 84 -10.92 4.49 17.36
N PRO A 85 -10.68 4.37 18.67
CA PRO A 85 -9.88 3.27 19.20
C PRO A 85 -10.43 1.88 18.90
N LYS A 86 -11.74 1.74 18.78
CA LYS A 86 -12.36 0.45 18.45
C LYS A 86 -12.06 0.05 17.01
N ARG A 87 -12.11 1.02 16.11
CA ARG A 87 -11.76 0.79 14.71
C ARG A 87 -10.29 0.44 14.57
N ALA A 88 -9.42 1.16 15.28
CA ALA A 88 -8.00 0.89 15.28
C ALA A 88 -7.69 -0.52 15.80
N GLU A 89 -8.39 -0.96 16.84
CA GLU A 89 -8.24 -2.30 17.38
C GLU A 89 -8.67 -3.37 16.37
N LYS A 90 -9.82 -3.18 15.75
CA LYS A 90 -10.31 -4.06 14.70
C LYS A 90 -9.31 -4.17 13.55
N ASN A 91 -8.73 -3.04 13.17
CA ASN A 91 -7.74 -2.99 12.11
C ASN A 91 -6.48 -3.76 12.48
N ARG A 92 -6.00 -3.61 13.71
CA ARG A 92 -4.84 -4.37 14.19
C ARG A 92 -5.10 -5.88 14.17
N GLU A 93 -6.29 -6.31 14.59
CA GLU A 93 -6.64 -7.73 14.56
C GLU A 93 -6.71 -8.27 13.14
N LEU A 94 -7.26 -7.50 12.21
CA LEU A 94 -7.31 -7.86 10.81
C LEU A 94 -5.91 -8.10 10.24
N TRP A 95 -4.99 -7.15 10.49
CA TRP A 95 -3.65 -7.24 9.96
C TRP A 95 -2.75 -8.21 10.72
N LYS A 96 -3.08 -8.53 11.95
CA LYS A 96 -2.46 -9.62 12.67
C LYS A 96 -2.72 -10.96 11.96
N GLU A 97 -3.93 -11.15 11.48
CA GLU A 97 -4.28 -12.30 10.66
C GLU A 97 -3.49 -12.30 9.35
N GLY A 98 -3.36 -11.14 8.71
CA GLY A 98 -2.54 -10.98 7.51
C GLY A 98 -1.08 -11.29 7.72
N ASN A 99 -0.55 -10.95 8.89
CA ASN A 99 0.86 -11.21 9.23
C ASN A 99 1.20 -12.71 9.34
N GLU A 100 0.21 -13.55 9.47
CA GLU A 100 0.41 -14.99 9.44
C GLU A 100 0.59 -15.52 8.03
N LEU A 101 0.14 -14.76 7.02
CA LEU A 101 0.11 -15.16 5.63
C LEU A 101 1.18 -14.44 4.79
N PHE A 102 1.56 -13.24 5.22
CA PHE A 102 2.54 -12.40 4.52
C PHE A 102 3.70 -12.05 5.43
N GLU A 103 4.85 -11.89 4.81
CA GLU A 103 6.01 -11.32 5.46
C GLU A 103 6.20 -9.93 4.89
N TRP A 104 5.92 -8.90 5.70
CA TRP A 104 5.96 -7.51 5.26
C TRP A 104 7.38 -6.95 5.35
N GLY A 105 7.77 -6.24 4.32
CA GLY A 105 8.99 -5.48 4.29
C GLY A 105 8.74 -4.02 4.68
N PRO A 106 9.76 -3.17 4.51
CA PRO A 106 9.61 -1.75 4.82
C PRO A 106 8.66 -1.06 3.85
N THR A 107 7.94 -0.07 4.36
CA THR A 107 7.13 0.81 3.54
C THR A 107 8.00 1.98 3.11
N ARG A 108 7.94 2.33 1.84
CA ARG A 108 8.69 3.46 1.29
C ARG A 108 7.74 4.53 0.81
N LEU A 109 8.17 5.77 0.92
CA LEU A 109 7.46 6.88 0.32
C LEU A 109 8.14 7.20 -1.01
N MET A 110 7.38 7.13 -2.09
CA MET A 110 7.91 7.34 -3.43
C MET A 110 7.08 8.42 -4.13
N GLY A 111 7.74 9.25 -4.88
CA GLY A 111 7.08 10.29 -5.65
C GLY A 111 7.77 10.47 -6.98
N ASP A 112 7.20 11.30 -7.80
CA ASP A 112 7.82 11.66 -9.06
C ASP A 112 9.17 12.34 -8.80
N TRP A 113 10.16 11.90 -9.51
CA TRP A 113 11.42 12.63 -9.57
C TRP A 113 11.24 13.73 -10.61
N PRO A 114 11.22 14.99 -10.19
CA PRO A 114 10.84 16.09 -11.08
C PRO A 114 11.60 16.13 -12.40
N GLU A 115 12.90 15.95 -12.34
CA GLU A 115 13.74 15.97 -13.54
C GLU A 115 13.47 14.78 -14.45
N SER A 116 13.26 13.62 -13.89
CA SER A 116 12.98 12.41 -14.66
C SER A 116 11.57 12.42 -15.24
N SER A 117 10.62 12.95 -14.48
CA SER A 117 9.23 13.05 -14.94
C SER A 117 9.06 14.01 -16.08
N LEU A 118 10.01 14.93 -16.26
CA LEU A 118 9.98 15.92 -17.34
C LEU A 118 10.74 15.45 -18.57
N LEU A 119 11.38 14.30 -18.53
CA LEU A 119 12.07 13.80 -19.70
C LEU A 119 11.07 13.42 -20.77
N PRO A 120 11.35 13.76 -22.02
CA PRO A 120 10.48 13.33 -23.10
C PRO A 120 10.49 11.81 -23.22
N ASP A 121 9.38 11.32 -23.57
CA ASP A 121 9.21 9.89 -23.81
C ASP A 121 9.96 9.43 -25.06
#